data_135cf7001ebc1981b1969d5b7e92c2ef
#
_entry.id   135cf7001ebc1981b1969d5b7e92c2ef
#
_cell.length_a   1.000
_cell.length_b   1.000
_cell.length_c   1.000
_cell.angle_alpha   90.00
_cell.angle_beta   90.00
_cell.angle_gamma   90.00
#
_symmetry.space_group_name_H-M   'P 1'
#
loop_
_entity.id
_entity.type
_entity.pdbx_description
1 polymer ?
#
loop_
_entity_poly.entity_id
_entity_poly.type
_entity_poly.pdbx_seq_one_letter_code
_entity_poly.pdbx_strand_id
1 'polypeptide(L)'
;LVGSEMCIRDRILSVSADIVAVDEDQTYEFDESSADLVVVLGGDGSILSAARRMGLKQRPVIGVNLGKLGFLAALKEQQLEEIWPDICAGHCSIDSHVMLKCSVWRDGMQMELQNGADHVLALNEAAILGGPPYSMLQIDLYVDRELASTYSCDGLIISTPVGSTAHNLSAGGPILNRRLD
;
A
#
# COMPACT_ATOMS: atom_id res chain seq x y z
N LEU A 1 -14.81 17.18 0.43
CA LEU A 1 -14.00 17.66 -0.70
C LEU A 1 -14.10 19.18 -0.83
N VAL A 2 -13.05 19.91 -0.49
CA VAL A 2 -13.02 21.37 -0.64
C VAL A 2 -11.93 21.72 -1.64
N GLY A 3 -12.34 22.20 -2.83
CA GLY A 3 -11.45 22.86 -3.80
C GLY A 3 -10.79 21.93 -4.82
N SER A 4 -9.55 21.47 -4.59
CA SER A 4 -8.74 20.75 -5.59
C SER A 4 -9.29 19.38 -6.00
N GLU A 5 -9.88 18.65 -5.07
CA GLU A 5 -10.41 17.29 -5.32
C GLU A 5 -11.66 17.30 -6.21
N MET A 6 -12.55 18.26 -6.01
CA MET A 6 -13.70 18.48 -6.92
C MET A 6 -13.25 18.87 -8.32
N CYS A 7 -12.19 19.66 -8.41
CA CYS A 7 -11.63 20.11 -9.67
C CYS A 7 -11.03 18.95 -10.47
N ILE A 8 -10.31 18.04 -9.82
CA ILE A 8 -9.74 16.82 -10.44
C ILE A 8 -10.88 15.92 -10.95
N ARG A 9 -11.90 15.67 -10.13
CA ARG A 9 -13.06 14.85 -10.53
C ARG A 9 -13.75 15.40 -11.76
N ASP A 10 -14.07 16.69 -11.75
CA ASP A 10 -14.81 17.33 -12.85
C ASP A 10 -13.97 17.35 -14.14
N ARG A 11 -12.65 17.40 -14.03
CA ARG A 11 -11.73 17.33 -15.17
C ARG A 11 -11.58 15.92 -15.71
N ILE A 12 -11.50 14.88 -14.87
CA ILE A 12 -11.51 13.49 -15.31
C ILE A 12 -12.79 13.19 -16.09
N LEU A 13 -13.96 13.66 -15.59
CA LEU A 13 -15.24 13.53 -16.29
C LEU A 13 -15.26 14.23 -17.66
N SER A 14 -14.46 15.26 -17.87
CA SER A 14 -14.41 15.97 -19.15
C SER A 14 -13.59 15.26 -20.22
N VAL A 15 -12.87 14.18 -19.91
CA VAL A 15 -11.87 13.56 -20.78
C VAL A 15 -12.14 12.05 -21.04
N SER A 16 -13.38 11.67 -21.28
CA SER A 16 -13.77 10.33 -21.75
C SER A 16 -13.44 9.17 -20.80
N ALA A 17 -13.56 9.37 -19.50
CA ALA A 17 -13.50 8.30 -18.51
C ALA A 17 -14.78 8.28 -17.68
N ASP A 18 -15.30 7.08 -17.43
CA ASP A 18 -16.46 6.89 -16.55
C ASP A 18 -15.99 6.76 -15.11
N ILE A 19 -16.48 7.66 -14.24
CA ILE A 19 -16.23 7.52 -12.80
C ILE A 19 -17.23 6.53 -12.23
N VAL A 20 -16.74 5.34 -11.88
CA VAL A 20 -17.55 4.25 -11.30
C VAL A 20 -17.89 4.55 -9.85
N ALA A 21 -16.95 5.09 -9.07
CA ALA A 21 -17.16 5.44 -7.67
C ALA A 21 -16.22 6.55 -7.21
N VAL A 22 -16.68 7.33 -6.22
CA VAL A 22 -15.86 8.27 -5.45
C VAL A 22 -15.97 7.87 -3.99
N ASP A 23 -14.84 7.55 -3.35
CA ASP A 23 -14.78 6.99 -2.00
C ASP A 23 -14.04 7.95 -1.05
N GLU A 24 -14.78 8.88 -0.48
CA GLU A 24 -14.29 9.86 0.49
C GLU A 24 -14.18 9.26 1.90
N ASP A 25 -15.15 8.44 2.26
CA ASP A 25 -15.29 7.86 3.60
C ASP A 25 -14.55 6.53 3.77
N GLN A 26 -13.85 6.06 2.73
CA GLN A 26 -13.15 4.78 2.69
C GLN A 26 -14.07 3.58 2.96
N THR A 27 -15.29 3.62 2.47
CA THR A 27 -16.32 2.58 2.65
C THR A 27 -16.56 1.73 1.39
N TYR A 28 -16.03 2.14 0.24
CA TYR A 28 -16.22 1.42 -1.02
C TYR A 28 -15.61 0.02 -0.97
N GLU A 29 -16.41 -0.98 -1.33
CA GLU A 29 -15.97 -2.36 -1.46
C GLU A 29 -15.50 -2.64 -2.90
N PHE A 30 -14.23 -2.98 -3.04
CA PHE A 30 -13.66 -3.31 -4.33
C PHE A 30 -14.11 -4.69 -4.79
N ASP A 31 -14.73 -4.78 -5.95
CA ASP A 31 -15.02 -6.03 -6.63
C ASP A 31 -14.19 -6.20 -7.91
N GLU A 32 -14.24 -7.38 -8.55
CA GLU A 32 -13.39 -7.69 -9.72
C GLU A 32 -13.77 -6.91 -10.98
N SER A 33 -14.96 -6.32 -11.02
CA SER A 33 -15.52 -5.65 -12.21
C SER A 33 -15.59 -4.13 -12.08
N SER A 34 -15.22 -3.56 -10.93
CA SER A 34 -15.65 -2.21 -10.58
C SER A 34 -14.85 -1.09 -11.22
N ALA A 35 -13.57 -1.28 -11.56
CA ALA A 35 -12.76 -0.23 -12.18
C ALA A 35 -11.50 -0.79 -12.85
N ASP A 36 -11.04 -0.15 -13.90
CA ASP A 36 -9.78 -0.46 -14.57
C ASP A 36 -8.59 0.22 -13.91
N LEU A 37 -8.83 1.35 -13.22
CA LEU A 37 -7.84 2.21 -12.61
C LEU A 37 -8.38 2.83 -11.33
N VAL A 38 -7.53 2.94 -10.33
CA VAL A 38 -7.82 3.67 -9.08
C VAL A 38 -6.96 4.93 -9.02
N VAL A 39 -7.59 6.08 -8.91
CA VAL A 39 -6.90 7.36 -8.68
C VAL A 39 -6.99 7.69 -7.19
N VAL A 40 -5.85 7.75 -6.54
CA VAL A 40 -5.75 8.06 -5.10
C VAL A 40 -5.30 9.49 -4.93
N LEU A 41 -6.15 10.32 -4.34
CA LEU A 41 -5.84 11.71 -4.00
C LEU A 41 -5.33 11.78 -2.57
N GLY A 42 -4.08 12.19 -2.38
CA GLY A 42 -3.47 12.27 -1.04
C GLY A 42 -1.99 11.93 -1.03
N GLY A 43 -1.45 11.58 0.13
CA GLY A 43 -0.06 11.18 0.28
C GLY A 43 0.13 9.66 0.20
N ASP A 44 1.36 9.21 0.53
CA ASP A 44 1.72 7.78 0.53
C ASP A 44 0.78 6.94 1.41
N GLY A 45 0.36 7.46 2.57
CA GLY A 45 -0.57 6.77 3.47
C GLY A 45 -1.92 6.45 2.83
N SER A 46 -2.43 7.33 1.94
CA SER A 46 -3.67 7.09 1.20
C SER A 46 -3.52 5.95 0.21
N ILE A 47 -2.37 5.84 -0.46
CA ILE A 47 -2.04 4.72 -1.36
C ILE A 47 -1.94 3.41 -0.58
N LEU A 48 -1.27 3.42 0.58
CA LEU A 48 -1.17 2.23 1.45
C LEU A 48 -2.55 1.76 1.92
N SER A 49 -3.43 2.70 2.28
CA SER A 49 -4.81 2.40 2.66
C SER A 49 -5.59 1.79 1.50
N ALA A 50 -5.53 2.39 0.31
CA ALA A 50 -6.19 1.88 -0.89
C ALA A 50 -5.69 0.47 -1.26
N ALA A 51 -4.38 0.23 -1.28
CA ALA A 51 -3.78 -1.07 -1.56
C ALA A 51 -4.24 -2.14 -0.57
N ARG A 52 -4.30 -1.81 0.73
CA ARG A 52 -4.79 -2.73 1.77
C ARG A 52 -6.27 -3.07 1.58
N ARG A 53 -7.10 -2.09 1.26
CA ARG A 53 -8.54 -2.26 1.07
C ARG A 53 -8.89 -3.02 -0.20
N MET A 54 -8.14 -2.86 -1.28
CA MET A 54 -8.29 -3.68 -2.48
C MET A 54 -8.01 -5.16 -2.22
N GLY A 55 -7.26 -5.49 -1.17
CA GLY A 55 -6.96 -6.87 -0.82
C GLY A 55 -6.27 -7.60 -1.98
N LEU A 56 -6.72 -8.80 -2.30
CA LEU A 56 -6.20 -9.58 -3.44
C LEU A 56 -6.73 -9.10 -4.81
N LYS A 57 -7.69 -8.16 -4.81
CA LYS A 57 -8.31 -7.61 -6.03
C LYS A 57 -7.61 -6.32 -6.47
N GLN A 58 -6.27 -6.34 -6.47
CA GLN A 58 -5.46 -5.16 -6.84
C GLN A 58 -5.80 -4.64 -8.23
N ARG A 59 -5.82 -3.32 -8.36
CA ARG A 59 -5.96 -2.59 -9.62
C ARG A 59 -4.75 -1.67 -9.80
N PRO A 60 -4.44 -1.27 -11.03
CA PRO A 60 -3.50 -0.18 -11.25
C PRO A 60 -3.88 1.06 -10.43
N VAL A 61 -2.90 1.68 -9.81
CA VAL A 61 -3.11 2.85 -8.94
C VAL A 61 -2.28 4.02 -9.45
N ILE A 62 -2.91 5.19 -9.53
CA ILE A 62 -2.21 6.46 -9.73
C ILE A 62 -2.36 7.28 -8.46
N GLY A 63 -1.23 7.63 -7.83
CA GLY A 63 -1.20 8.50 -6.66
C GLY A 63 -0.98 9.96 -7.04
N VAL A 64 -1.93 10.81 -6.69
CA VAL A 64 -1.87 12.27 -6.89
C VAL A 64 -1.65 12.93 -5.54
N ASN A 65 -0.52 13.59 -5.41
CA ASN A 65 -0.11 14.24 -4.17
C ASN A 65 -0.78 15.62 -4.02
N LEU A 66 -1.55 15.79 -2.96
CA LEU A 66 -2.20 17.06 -2.61
C LEU A 66 -1.39 17.89 -1.59
N GLY A 67 -0.20 17.42 -1.18
CA GLY A 67 0.60 18.07 -0.15
C GLY A 67 2.10 17.95 -0.39
N LYS A 68 2.84 17.39 0.60
CA LYS A 68 4.27 17.15 0.45
C LYS A 68 4.51 15.91 -0.40
N LEU A 69 5.41 16.03 -1.38
CA LEU A 69 5.80 14.93 -2.26
C LEU A 69 6.26 13.72 -1.45
N GLY A 70 5.65 12.57 -1.73
CA GLY A 70 6.00 11.28 -1.15
C GLY A 70 6.80 10.40 -2.11
N PHE A 71 7.02 9.16 -1.70
CA PHE A 71 7.69 8.16 -2.53
C PHE A 71 6.73 7.41 -3.46
N LEU A 72 5.45 7.28 -3.07
CA LEU A 72 4.41 6.58 -3.83
C LEU A 72 3.53 7.56 -4.60
N ALA A 73 3.01 8.61 -3.93
CA ALA A 73 2.25 9.67 -4.57
C ALA A 73 3.22 10.66 -5.23
N ALA A 74 3.63 10.36 -6.45
CA ALA A 74 4.67 11.10 -7.15
C ALA A 74 4.13 12.19 -8.10
N LEU A 75 2.84 12.16 -8.47
CA LEU A 75 2.23 13.11 -9.39
C LEU A 75 1.60 14.28 -8.63
N LYS A 76 1.73 15.47 -9.20
CA LYS A 76 0.94 16.63 -8.81
C LYS A 76 -0.33 16.69 -9.66
N GLU A 77 -1.32 17.46 -9.19
CA GLU A 77 -2.61 17.65 -9.88
C GLU A 77 -2.43 18.05 -11.35
N GLN A 78 -1.62 19.08 -11.63
CA GLN A 78 -1.39 19.57 -13.00
C GLN A 78 -0.72 18.48 -13.89
N GLN A 79 0.15 17.66 -13.33
CA GLN A 79 0.80 16.59 -14.09
C GLN A 79 -0.18 15.48 -14.45
N LEU A 80 -1.16 15.16 -13.57
CA LEU A 80 -2.19 14.20 -13.92
C LEU A 80 -3.00 14.66 -15.14
N GLU A 81 -3.35 15.95 -15.21
CA GLU A 81 -4.08 16.51 -16.36
C GLU A 81 -3.31 16.38 -17.67
N GLU A 82 -2.00 16.65 -17.62
CA GLU A 82 -1.12 16.57 -18.80
C GLU A 82 -1.00 15.14 -19.34
N ILE A 83 -0.90 14.14 -18.44
CA ILE A 83 -0.69 12.74 -18.84
C ILE A 83 -1.98 11.94 -19.00
N TRP A 84 -3.12 12.47 -18.59
CA TRP A 84 -4.40 11.76 -18.59
C TRP A 84 -4.81 11.23 -19.98
N PRO A 85 -4.66 12.00 -21.07
CA PRO A 85 -4.94 11.49 -22.41
C PRO A 85 -4.10 10.27 -22.80
N ASP A 86 -2.82 10.24 -22.41
CA ASP A 86 -1.92 9.13 -22.67
C ASP A 86 -2.33 7.89 -21.88
N ILE A 87 -2.76 8.07 -20.61
CA ILE A 87 -3.28 6.97 -19.77
C ILE A 87 -4.52 6.36 -20.43
N CYS A 88 -5.49 7.18 -20.86
CA CYS A 88 -6.70 6.72 -21.54
C CYS A 88 -6.40 6.02 -22.87
N ALA A 89 -5.35 6.42 -23.56
CA ALA A 89 -4.89 5.79 -24.80
C ALA A 89 -4.07 4.51 -24.57
N GLY A 90 -3.79 4.14 -23.30
CA GLY A 90 -2.94 3.00 -22.95
C GLY A 90 -1.43 3.25 -23.16
N HIS A 91 -1.02 4.49 -23.33
CA HIS A 91 0.39 4.89 -23.49
C HIS A 91 1.09 5.03 -22.14
N CYS A 92 0.91 4.04 -21.26
CA CYS A 92 1.52 4.00 -19.93
C CYS A 92 2.06 2.59 -19.64
N SER A 93 3.01 2.52 -18.71
CA SER A 93 3.50 1.25 -18.15
C SER A 93 3.00 1.08 -16.73
N ILE A 94 2.70 -0.16 -16.34
CA ILE A 94 2.31 -0.51 -14.99
C ILE A 94 3.51 -1.19 -14.33
N ASP A 95 4.02 -0.60 -13.24
CA ASP A 95 5.01 -1.23 -12.39
C ASP A 95 4.30 -2.10 -11.35
N SER A 96 4.62 -3.39 -11.31
CA SER A 96 4.13 -4.31 -10.28
C SER A 96 5.05 -4.27 -9.06
N HIS A 97 4.45 -4.37 -7.86
CA HIS A 97 5.17 -4.36 -6.62
C HIS A 97 4.77 -5.56 -5.76
N VAL A 98 5.77 -6.20 -5.14
CA VAL A 98 5.56 -7.27 -4.17
C VAL A 98 4.81 -6.73 -2.95
N MET A 99 3.86 -7.50 -2.46
CA MET A 99 3.19 -7.27 -1.19
C MET A 99 3.37 -8.47 -0.26
N LEU A 100 3.47 -8.21 1.04
CA LEU A 100 3.50 -9.26 2.05
C LEU A 100 2.06 -9.66 2.41
N LYS A 101 1.79 -10.96 2.41
CA LYS A 101 0.56 -11.52 3.00
C LYS A 101 0.89 -12.05 4.40
N CYS A 102 0.33 -11.41 5.41
CA CYS A 102 0.64 -11.69 6.81
C CYS A 102 -0.55 -12.37 7.50
N SER A 103 -0.30 -13.48 8.16
CA SER A 103 -1.25 -14.19 9.03
C SER A 103 -0.64 -14.39 10.41
N VAL A 104 -1.45 -14.40 11.44
CA VAL A 104 -1.01 -14.64 12.81
C VAL A 104 -1.59 -15.97 13.30
N TRP A 105 -0.76 -16.77 13.93
CA TRP A 105 -1.14 -18.06 14.50
C TRP A 105 -0.79 -18.08 15.99
N ARG A 106 -1.69 -18.63 16.80
CA ARG A 106 -1.48 -18.84 18.24
C ARG A 106 -1.98 -20.22 18.61
N ASP A 107 -1.13 -20.99 19.27
CA ASP A 107 -1.45 -22.36 19.72
C ASP A 107 -2.00 -23.25 18.58
N GLY A 108 -1.43 -23.11 17.39
CA GLY A 108 -1.84 -23.86 16.20
C GLY A 108 -3.14 -23.38 15.54
N MET A 109 -3.78 -22.34 16.04
CA MET A 109 -4.99 -21.75 15.47
C MET A 109 -4.65 -20.42 14.79
N GLN A 110 -5.23 -20.21 13.62
CA GLN A 110 -5.14 -18.93 12.93
C GLN A 110 -6.00 -17.90 13.65
N MET A 111 -5.40 -16.75 13.93
CA MET A 111 -6.09 -15.65 14.62
C MET A 111 -6.81 -14.77 13.60
N GLU A 112 -8.02 -14.37 13.94
CA GLU A 112 -8.68 -13.28 13.23
C GLU A 112 -7.94 -11.96 13.49
N LEU A 113 -7.66 -11.24 12.41
CA LEU A 113 -7.06 -9.92 12.43
C LEU A 113 -8.15 -8.84 12.36
N GLN A 114 -7.75 -7.60 12.10
CA GLN A 114 -8.72 -6.50 11.99
C GLN A 114 -9.83 -6.84 10.99
N ASN A 115 -11.08 -6.52 11.34
CA ASN A 115 -12.30 -6.76 10.54
C ASN A 115 -12.63 -8.24 10.28
N GLY A 116 -12.17 -9.17 11.12
CA GLY A 116 -12.47 -10.60 10.96
C GLY A 116 -11.68 -11.27 9.83
N ALA A 117 -10.65 -10.60 9.29
CA ALA A 117 -9.82 -11.15 8.23
C ALA A 117 -8.84 -12.19 8.78
N ASP A 118 -8.59 -13.24 8.01
CA ASP A 118 -7.60 -14.27 8.31
C ASP A 118 -6.16 -13.85 7.95
N HIS A 119 -6.02 -12.78 7.17
CA HIS A 119 -4.72 -12.21 6.78
C HIS A 119 -4.85 -10.71 6.50
N VAL A 120 -3.72 -10.02 6.50
CA VAL A 120 -3.59 -8.64 6.02
C VAL A 120 -2.51 -8.55 4.94
N LEU A 121 -2.69 -7.63 4.01
CA LEU A 121 -1.67 -7.30 3.00
C LEU A 121 -0.91 -6.05 3.42
N ALA A 122 0.40 -6.09 3.25
CA ALA A 122 1.28 -4.96 3.50
C ALA A 122 2.08 -4.63 2.24
N LEU A 123 1.94 -3.40 1.76
CA LEU A 123 2.74 -2.88 0.64
C LEU A 123 4.13 -2.44 1.12
N ASN A 124 4.25 -1.88 2.33
CA ASN A 124 5.53 -1.46 2.89
C ASN A 124 6.19 -2.58 3.71
N GLU A 125 5.66 -2.88 4.89
CA GLU A 125 6.27 -3.81 5.82
C GLU A 125 5.24 -4.46 6.76
N ALA A 126 5.66 -5.59 7.36
CA ALA A 126 5.10 -6.16 8.57
C ALA A 126 6.06 -5.90 9.72
N ALA A 127 5.61 -5.21 10.76
CA ALA A 127 6.41 -4.91 11.94
C ALA A 127 5.89 -5.69 13.15
N ILE A 128 6.78 -6.42 13.82
CA ILE A 128 6.55 -7.10 15.09
C ILE A 128 7.25 -6.27 16.16
N LEU A 129 6.50 -5.73 17.10
CA LEU A 129 7.04 -4.83 18.13
C LEU A 129 6.63 -5.32 19.52
N GLY A 130 7.51 -5.15 20.50
CA GLY A 130 7.19 -5.40 21.89
C GLY A 130 6.14 -4.41 22.39
N GLY A 131 5.06 -4.94 23.01
CA GLY A 131 4.09 -4.12 23.73
C GLY A 131 4.54 -3.82 25.18
N PRO A 132 3.80 -2.95 25.92
CA PRO A 132 4.07 -2.75 27.33
C PRO A 132 4.11 -4.10 28.08
N PRO A 133 5.10 -4.31 28.97
CA PRO A 133 6.07 -3.37 29.55
C PRO A 133 7.37 -3.17 28.73
N TYR A 134 7.34 -3.35 27.40
CA TYR A 134 8.48 -3.14 26.49
C TYR A 134 9.73 -3.96 26.85
N SER A 135 9.52 -5.23 27.18
CA SER A 135 10.62 -6.19 27.36
C SER A 135 11.16 -6.66 26.00
N MET A 136 12.43 -7.06 26.00
CA MET A 136 13.04 -7.67 24.82
C MET A 136 12.24 -8.89 24.37
N LEU A 137 12.05 -9.02 23.07
CA LEU A 137 11.43 -10.17 22.43
C LEU A 137 12.50 -11.20 22.08
N GLN A 138 12.15 -12.48 22.19
CA GLN A 138 12.86 -13.55 21.50
C GLN A 138 12.06 -13.96 20.28
N ILE A 139 12.69 -13.87 19.09
CA ILE A 139 12.06 -14.16 17.81
C ILE A 139 12.90 -15.19 17.06
N ASP A 140 12.33 -16.35 16.81
CA ASP A 140 12.92 -17.34 15.90
C ASP A 140 12.39 -17.08 14.49
N LEU A 141 13.31 -16.76 13.57
CA LEU A 141 13.00 -16.56 12.17
C LEU A 141 13.20 -17.85 11.39
N TYR A 142 12.15 -18.33 10.76
CA TYR A 142 12.20 -19.46 9.85
C TYR A 142 11.99 -18.99 8.41
N VAL A 143 12.82 -19.49 7.50
CA VAL A 143 12.67 -19.31 6.05
C VAL A 143 12.50 -20.70 5.45
N ASP A 144 11.44 -20.92 4.68
CA ASP A 144 11.10 -22.22 4.10
C ASP A 144 11.08 -23.37 5.12
N ARG A 145 10.63 -23.10 6.35
CA ARG A 145 10.57 -24.01 7.51
C ARG A 145 11.92 -24.38 8.13
N GLU A 146 13.00 -23.77 7.71
CA GLU A 146 14.32 -23.92 8.32
C GLU A 146 14.62 -22.72 9.22
N LEU A 147 15.15 -22.97 10.40
CA LEU A 147 15.56 -21.92 11.34
C LEU A 147 16.73 -21.14 10.75
N ALA A 148 16.47 -19.90 10.36
CA ALA A 148 17.48 -19.01 9.81
C ALA A 148 18.26 -18.28 10.92
N SER A 149 17.56 -17.80 11.96
CA SER A 149 18.19 -17.07 13.07
C SER A 149 17.25 -16.95 14.27
N THR A 150 17.83 -16.74 15.45
CA THR A 150 17.15 -16.35 16.68
C THR A 150 17.60 -14.96 17.08
N TYR A 151 16.64 -14.04 17.25
CA TYR A 151 16.89 -12.66 17.64
C TYR A 151 16.45 -12.40 19.07
N SER A 152 17.26 -11.63 19.83
CA SER A 152 16.86 -10.97 21.06
C SER A 152 16.84 -9.46 20.79
N CYS A 153 15.65 -8.88 20.65
CA CYS A 153 15.47 -7.55 20.09
C CYS A 153 14.20 -6.87 20.60
N ASP A 154 14.07 -5.58 20.34
CA ASP A 154 12.86 -4.81 20.64
C ASP A 154 11.75 -5.03 19.63
N GLY A 155 12.09 -5.54 18.45
CA GLY A 155 11.16 -5.85 17.37
C GLY A 155 11.84 -6.35 16.12
N LEU A 156 11.04 -6.76 15.14
CA LEU A 156 11.49 -7.22 13.82
C LEU A 156 10.62 -6.56 12.75
N ILE A 157 11.27 -6.03 11.70
CA ILE A 157 10.62 -5.49 10.52
C ILE A 157 10.92 -6.40 9.33
N ILE A 158 9.87 -6.85 8.67
CA ILE A 158 9.96 -7.58 7.40
C ILE A 158 9.42 -6.63 6.33
N SER A 159 10.30 -6.14 5.47
CA SER A 159 9.98 -5.08 4.51
C SER A 159 9.95 -5.59 3.07
N THR A 160 9.03 -5.05 2.29
CA THR A 160 9.08 -5.16 0.83
C THR A 160 10.14 -4.21 0.26
N PRO A 161 10.51 -4.34 -1.03
CA PRO A 161 11.35 -3.33 -1.69
C PRO A 161 10.75 -1.93 -1.65
N VAL A 162 9.43 -1.78 -1.78
CA VAL A 162 8.73 -0.50 -1.65
C VAL A 162 8.89 0.07 -0.24
N GLY A 163 8.68 -0.74 0.78
CA GLY A 163 8.79 -0.37 2.20
C GLY A 163 10.22 -0.10 2.67
N SER A 164 11.23 -0.47 1.86
CA SER A 164 12.64 -0.27 2.24
C SER A 164 12.99 1.19 2.54
N THR A 165 12.26 2.14 1.97
CA THR A 165 12.43 3.58 2.22
C THR A 165 11.52 4.14 3.32
N ALA A 166 10.68 3.30 3.95
CA ALA A 166 9.75 3.67 5.01
C ALA A 166 10.33 3.36 6.41
N HIS A 167 9.61 2.63 7.25
CA HIS A 167 10.03 2.30 8.61
C HIS A 167 11.34 1.50 8.65
N ASN A 168 11.54 0.62 7.67
CA ASN A 168 12.78 -0.14 7.51
C ASN A 168 14.02 0.77 7.46
N LEU A 169 13.96 1.86 6.69
CA LEU A 169 15.07 2.83 6.62
C LEU A 169 15.32 3.50 7.98
N SER A 170 14.28 3.89 8.68
CA SER A 170 14.39 4.50 10.01
C SER A 170 14.99 3.55 11.05
N ALA A 171 14.82 2.25 10.87
CA ALA A 171 15.41 1.20 11.70
C ALA A 171 16.84 0.80 11.28
N GLY A 172 17.41 1.45 10.26
CA GLY A 172 18.76 1.17 9.75
C GLY A 172 18.83 0.06 8.70
N GLY A 173 17.69 -0.35 8.15
CA GLY A 173 17.64 -1.34 7.08
C GLY A 173 18.12 -0.78 5.71
N PRO A 174 18.43 -1.66 4.75
CA PRO A 174 18.91 -1.27 3.42
C PRO A 174 17.79 -0.65 2.57
N ILE A 175 18.17 0.23 1.64
CA ILE A 175 17.29 0.70 0.57
C ILE A 175 17.38 -0.29 -0.59
N LEU A 176 16.24 -0.75 -1.05
CA LEU A 176 16.12 -1.68 -2.17
C LEU A 176 15.50 -1.00 -3.39
N ASN A 177 15.83 -1.50 -4.59
CA ASN A 177 15.12 -1.07 -5.79
C ASN A 177 13.66 -1.57 -5.72
N ARG A 178 12.70 -0.67 -5.94
CA ARG A 178 11.26 -0.98 -5.85
C ARG A 178 10.77 -2.04 -6.85
N ARG A 179 11.55 -2.32 -7.90
CA ARG A 179 11.26 -3.33 -8.94
C ARG A 179 11.87 -4.69 -8.64
N LEU A 180 12.43 -4.90 -7.44
CA LEU A 180 12.86 -6.23 -7.01
C LEU A 180 11.63 -7.07 -6.64
N ASP A 181 11.65 -8.34 -7.09
CA ASP A 181 10.66 -9.37 -6.78
C ASP A 181 11.10 -10.23 -5.58
#